data_2592629a1b40dca2b6b91be784cca964
#
_entry.id   2592629a1b40dca2b6b91be784cca964
#
_cell.length_a   1.000
_cell.length_b   1.000
_cell.length_c   1.000
_cell.angle_alpha   90.00
_cell.angle_beta   90.00
_cell.angle_gamma   90.00
#
_symmetry.space_group_name_H-M   'P 1'
#
loop_
_entity.id
_entity.type
_entity.pdbx_description
1 polymer ?
#
loop_
_entity_poly.entity_id
_entity_poly.type
_entity_poly.pdbx_seq_one_letter_code
_entity_poly.pdbx_strand_id
1 'polypeptide(L)'
;MAEKEAAYERFVWDNLKRNYIGNYLHGMLGMTGFRLVNAPTFLPAYLHLISGSNTVVGLGLALQQVGSVISPIFGATQIEHRKKVMPAAIWMGGLARVQIVGMAAAGWLLHGQPLVIAMMFFMFLFGLFMGTQRVVFGLLMAKVIPLSRRGRLQAWRNATGGLIAAILAWAAGKYLIQGNMFGNGYSTTFALAAFLTTLGLWALQMLLKEPEPPNLPAQARFRDRVKDFPRLIMSDRGYAWFLVVQMLATASRIATPFYIIYVSHTMQLTGGTLGLLSLAFLGADTLSNLVWGYLGDKTGFRLVLMFSLVAWVAATALLMSNHAHWAVFLAFFGLGAAQSG
;
A
#
# COMPACT_ATOMS: atom_id res chain seq x y z
N MET A 1 13.31 -18.04 32.97
CA MET A 1 12.93 -17.84 31.56
C MET A 1 11.45 -18.07 31.37
N ALA A 2 10.90 -19.21 31.78
CA ALA A 2 9.45 -19.54 31.69
C ALA A 2 8.51 -18.52 32.38
N GLU A 3 8.88 -17.99 33.54
CA GLU A 3 8.06 -17.00 34.24
C GLU A 3 7.95 -15.66 33.49
N LYS A 4 9.03 -15.19 32.86
CA LYS A 4 9.02 -13.97 32.03
C LYS A 4 8.19 -14.17 30.76
N GLU A 5 8.21 -15.34 30.16
CA GLU A 5 7.42 -15.71 29.01
C GLU A 5 5.93 -15.78 29.34
N ALA A 6 5.57 -16.40 30.46
CA ALA A 6 4.20 -16.44 30.97
C ALA A 6 3.67 -15.04 31.31
N ALA A 7 4.49 -14.17 31.90
CA ALA A 7 4.12 -12.78 32.16
C ALA A 7 3.89 -11.97 30.88
N TYR A 8 4.73 -12.19 29.85
CA TYR A 8 4.57 -11.58 28.53
C TYR A 8 3.27 -12.00 27.86
N GLU A 9 2.96 -13.31 27.84
CA GLU A 9 1.73 -13.83 27.28
C GLU A 9 0.50 -13.29 27.99
N ARG A 10 0.48 -13.28 29.33
CA ARG A 10 -0.62 -12.67 30.10
C ARG A 10 -0.82 -11.21 29.70
N PHE A 11 0.22 -10.41 29.66
CA PHE A 11 0.12 -9.01 29.26
C PHE A 11 -0.50 -8.84 27.87
N VAL A 12 -0.12 -9.69 26.90
CA VAL A 12 -0.67 -9.67 25.54
C VAL A 12 -2.17 -9.99 25.56
N TRP A 13 -2.60 -10.99 26.31
CA TRP A 13 -4.00 -11.39 26.40
C TRP A 13 -4.86 -10.36 27.17
N ASP A 14 -4.36 -9.81 28.27
CA ASP A 14 -5.05 -8.80 29.08
C ASP A 14 -5.31 -7.51 28.28
N ASN A 15 -4.38 -7.14 27.39
CA ASN A 15 -4.50 -5.95 26.56
C ASN A 15 -5.03 -6.25 25.15
N LEU A 16 -5.42 -7.50 24.83
CA LEU A 16 -5.78 -7.91 23.48
C LEU A 16 -6.89 -7.07 22.87
N LYS A 17 -7.99 -6.85 23.58
CA LYS A 17 -9.14 -6.08 23.09
C LYS A 17 -8.72 -4.67 22.66
N ARG A 18 -7.97 -3.99 23.50
CA ARG A 18 -7.47 -2.62 23.24
C ARG A 18 -6.50 -2.59 22.07
N ASN A 19 -5.53 -3.49 22.06
CA ASN A 19 -4.54 -3.62 21.00
C ASN A 19 -5.16 -4.01 19.66
N TYR A 20 -6.19 -4.88 19.70
CA TYR A 20 -6.93 -5.29 18.49
C TYR A 20 -7.68 -4.12 17.88
N ILE A 21 -8.43 -3.34 18.68
CA ILE A 21 -9.17 -2.17 18.22
C ILE A 21 -8.20 -1.10 17.67
N GLY A 22 -7.10 -0.81 18.36
CA GLY A 22 -6.09 0.15 17.91
C GLY A 22 -5.47 -0.23 16.56
N ASN A 23 -5.08 -1.50 16.42
CA ASN A 23 -4.56 -2.02 15.15
C ASN A 23 -5.62 -2.06 14.04
N TYR A 24 -6.86 -2.37 14.38
CA TYR A 24 -7.97 -2.36 13.42
C TYR A 24 -8.22 -0.95 12.87
N LEU A 25 -8.41 0.03 13.75
CA LEU A 25 -8.64 1.44 13.34
C LEU A 25 -7.46 1.99 12.55
N HIS A 26 -6.23 1.76 13.02
CA HIS A 26 -5.04 2.15 12.28
C HIS A 26 -4.97 1.51 10.89
N GLY A 27 -5.27 0.22 10.81
CA GLY A 27 -5.24 -0.50 9.54
C GLY A 27 -6.35 -0.06 8.59
N MET A 28 -7.57 0.06 9.06
CA MET A 28 -8.72 0.51 8.30
C MET A 28 -8.50 1.92 7.73
N LEU A 29 -8.21 2.90 8.59
CA LEU A 29 -8.00 4.29 8.16
C LEU A 29 -6.71 4.47 7.35
N GLY A 30 -5.64 3.77 7.74
CA GLY A 30 -4.38 3.76 7.00
C GLY A 30 -4.54 3.20 5.60
N MET A 31 -5.19 2.04 5.46
CA MET A 31 -5.46 1.45 4.14
C MET A 31 -6.33 2.34 3.27
N THR A 32 -7.37 2.95 3.85
CA THR A 32 -8.23 3.88 3.13
C THR A 32 -7.43 5.03 2.55
N GLY A 33 -6.66 5.76 3.35
CA GLY A 33 -5.91 6.91 2.87
C GLY A 33 -4.76 6.53 1.95
N PHE A 34 -3.99 5.47 2.26
CA PHE A 34 -2.90 5.04 1.37
C PHE A 34 -3.38 4.50 0.03
N ARG A 35 -4.55 3.87 -0.04
CA ARG A 35 -5.17 3.45 -1.30
C ARG A 35 -5.65 4.64 -2.13
N LEU A 36 -6.11 5.73 -1.52
CA LEU A 36 -6.43 6.97 -2.25
C LEU A 36 -5.19 7.56 -2.93
N VAL A 37 -4.04 7.61 -2.23
CA VAL A 37 -2.78 8.10 -2.81
C VAL A 37 -2.26 7.16 -3.89
N ASN A 38 -2.27 5.85 -3.64
CA ASN A 38 -1.69 4.85 -4.54
C ASN A 38 -2.70 4.26 -5.55
N ALA A 39 -3.89 4.83 -5.67
CA ALA A 39 -4.84 4.41 -6.70
C ALA A 39 -4.18 4.53 -8.09
N PRO A 40 -4.31 3.52 -8.95
CA PRO A 40 -3.68 3.54 -10.28
C PRO A 40 -4.30 4.56 -11.23
N THR A 41 -5.22 5.36 -10.74
CA THR A 41 -5.97 6.39 -11.46
C THR A 41 -5.52 7.80 -11.10
N PHE A 42 -5.53 8.18 -9.80
CA PHE A 42 -5.35 9.59 -9.40
C PHE A 42 -3.93 10.08 -9.54
N LEU A 43 -2.96 9.40 -8.94
CA LEU A 43 -1.57 9.85 -8.95
C LEU A 43 -0.95 9.84 -10.36
N PRO A 44 -1.12 8.77 -11.19
CA PRO A 44 -0.64 8.79 -12.56
C PRO A 44 -1.32 9.86 -13.42
N ALA A 45 -2.65 10.03 -13.30
CA ALA A 45 -3.38 11.07 -14.04
C ALA A 45 -2.91 12.48 -13.65
N TYR A 46 -2.67 12.72 -12.34
CA TYR A 46 -2.16 14.01 -11.88
C TYR A 46 -0.75 14.29 -12.37
N LEU A 47 0.16 13.32 -12.29
CA LEU A 47 1.53 13.48 -12.81
C LEU A 47 1.53 13.74 -14.31
N HIS A 48 0.66 13.05 -15.07
CA HIS A 48 0.51 13.31 -16.49
C HIS A 48 -0.05 14.71 -16.77
N LEU A 49 -1.06 15.13 -16.01
CA LEU A 49 -1.67 16.46 -16.13
C LEU A 49 -0.67 17.60 -15.92
N ILE A 50 0.19 17.50 -14.91
CA ILE A 50 1.14 18.57 -14.56
C ILE A 50 2.42 18.56 -15.40
N SER A 51 2.79 17.43 -16.02
CA SER A 51 4.04 17.27 -16.76
C SER A 51 3.86 17.11 -18.26
N GLY A 52 2.70 16.65 -18.72
CA GLY A 52 2.47 16.26 -20.13
C GLY A 52 3.31 15.06 -20.58
N SER A 53 3.98 14.31 -19.68
CA SER A 53 4.99 13.31 -20.02
C SER A 53 4.74 11.96 -19.34
N ASN A 54 4.62 10.91 -20.14
CA ASN A 54 4.54 9.53 -19.68
C ASN A 54 5.84 9.09 -18.97
N THR A 55 6.99 9.63 -19.39
CA THR A 55 8.28 9.37 -18.74
C THR A 55 8.30 9.87 -17.30
N VAL A 56 7.77 11.07 -17.06
CA VAL A 56 7.67 11.64 -15.71
C VAL A 56 6.77 10.78 -14.83
N VAL A 57 5.64 10.30 -15.36
CA VAL A 57 4.75 9.38 -14.62
C VAL A 57 5.49 8.10 -14.23
N GLY A 58 6.14 7.46 -15.19
CA GLY A 58 6.92 6.24 -14.95
C GLY A 58 8.06 6.45 -13.96
N LEU A 59 8.82 7.54 -14.09
CA LEU A 59 9.95 7.86 -13.22
C LEU A 59 9.49 8.16 -11.79
N GLY A 60 8.40 8.94 -11.60
CA GLY A 60 7.88 9.26 -10.28
C GLY A 60 7.47 8.00 -9.50
N LEU A 61 6.74 7.09 -10.17
CA LEU A 61 6.33 5.83 -9.56
C LEU A 61 7.51 4.86 -9.34
N ALA A 62 8.50 4.86 -10.25
CA ALA A 62 9.74 4.09 -10.07
C ALA A 62 10.53 4.59 -8.85
N LEU A 63 10.68 5.91 -8.68
CA LEU A 63 11.35 6.51 -7.51
C LEU A 63 10.65 6.11 -6.20
N GLN A 64 9.31 6.14 -6.17
CA GLN A 64 8.55 5.68 -5.00
C GLN A 64 8.85 4.20 -4.70
N GLN A 65 8.87 3.34 -5.72
CA GLN A 65 9.15 1.91 -5.55
C GLN A 65 10.59 1.66 -5.11
N VAL A 66 11.57 2.35 -5.70
CA VAL A 66 12.98 2.29 -5.29
C VAL A 66 13.11 2.61 -3.80
N GLY A 67 12.48 3.71 -3.33
CA GLY A 67 12.44 4.06 -1.91
C GLY A 67 11.86 2.93 -1.06
N SER A 68 10.75 2.33 -1.48
CA SER A 68 10.03 1.30 -0.73
C SER A 68 10.77 -0.05 -0.65
N VAL A 69 11.63 -0.35 -1.62
CA VAL A 69 12.43 -1.60 -1.66
C VAL A 69 13.72 -1.46 -0.86
N ILE A 70 14.39 -0.31 -0.95
CA ILE A 70 15.67 -0.09 -0.27
C ILE A 70 15.48 0.06 1.24
N SER A 71 14.47 0.77 1.68
CA SER A 71 14.33 1.17 3.08
C SER A 71 14.04 0.05 4.10
N PRO A 72 13.32 -1.04 3.78
CA PRO A 72 13.11 -2.14 4.73
C PRO A 72 14.40 -2.79 5.22
N ILE A 73 15.41 -2.85 4.36
CA ILE A 73 16.69 -3.46 4.67
C ILE A 73 17.41 -2.69 5.79
N PHE A 74 17.36 -1.36 5.72
CA PHE A 74 17.92 -0.48 6.76
C PHE A 74 17.04 -0.45 8.02
N GLY A 75 15.72 -0.43 7.84
CA GLY A 75 14.76 -0.34 8.93
C GLY A 75 14.79 -1.56 9.86
N ALA A 76 14.88 -2.77 9.31
CA ALA A 76 14.90 -4.00 10.09
C ALA A 76 16.08 -4.06 11.07
N THR A 77 17.29 -3.75 10.61
CA THR A 77 18.50 -3.79 11.43
C THR A 77 18.52 -2.80 12.59
N GLN A 78 17.81 -1.68 12.46
CA GLN A 78 17.75 -0.65 13.50
C GLN A 78 16.70 -0.91 14.58
N ILE A 79 15.74 -1.80 14.32
CA ILE A 79 14.53 -1.93 15.14
C ILE A 79 14.46 -3.25 15.89
N GLU A 80 15.00 -4.35 15.34
CA GLU A 80 14.88 -5.70 15.89
C GLU A 80 15.44 -5.83 17.32
N HIS A 81 16.46 -5.06 17.69
CA HIS A 81 17.09 -5.07 19.01
C HIS A 81 16.43 -4.15 20.04
N ARG A 82 15.39 -3.40 19.65
CA ARG A 82 14.75 -2.45 20.56
C ARG A 82 13.72 -3.12 21.45
N LYS A 83 13.75 -2.78 22.75
CA LYS A 83 12.72 -3.22 23.71
C LYS A 83 11.33 -2.74 23.31
N LYS A 84 11.22 -1.48 22.90
CA LYS A 84 9.97 -0.86 22.43
C LYS A 84 10.11 -0.43 20.97
N VAL A 85 9.20 -0.90 20.14
CA VAL A 85 9.12 -0.63 18.70
C VAL A 85 8.15 0.52 18.40
N MET A 86 7.17 0.74 19.28
CA MET A 86 6.11 1.73 19.13
C MET A 86 6.64 3.14 18.80
N PRO A 87 7.66 3.71 19.48
CA PRO A 87 8.18 5.04 19.15
C PRO A 87 8.68 5.11 17.71
N ALA A 88 9.42 4.08 17.25
CA ALA A 88 9.90 4.00 15.87
C ALA A 88 8.73 3.89 14.87
N ALA A 89 7.69 3.13 15.21
CA ALA A 89 6.48 3.02 14.39
C ALA A 89 5.78 4.38 14.20
N ILE A 90 5.62 5.16 15.29
CA ILE A 90 5.00 6.48 15.22
C ILE A 90 5.85 7.45 14.42
N TRP A 91 7.17 7.49 14.63
CA TRP A 91 8.06 8.36 13.88
C TRP A 91 8.08 8.04 12.38
N MET A 92 8.29 6.79 12.00
CA MET A 92 8.31 6.38 10.59
C MET A 92 6.95 6.57 9.93
N GLY A 93 5.88 6.22 10.68
CA GLY A 93 4.52 6.47 10.23
C GLY A 93 4.20 7.96 10.06
N GLY A 94 4.65 8.81 10.97
CA GLY A 94 4.51 10.27 10.89
C GLY A 94 5.24 10.84 9.67
N LEU A 95 6.51 10.45 9.49
CA LEU A 95 7.31 10.90 8.34
C LEU A 95 6.68 10.51 6.99
N ALA A 96 6.12 9.31 6.87
CA ALA A 96 5.39 8.93 5.65
C ALA A 96 4.19 9.85 5.37
N ARG A 97 3.48 10.29 6.40
CA ARG A 97 2.32 11.18 6.27
C ARG A 97 2.70 12.60 5.93
N VAL A 98 3.81 13.08 6.48
CA VAL A 98 4.39 14.38 6.12
C VAL A 98 4.66 14.46 4.61
N GLN A 99 5.07 13.36 3.97
CA GLN A 99 5.26 13.35 2.52
C GLN A 99 3.94 13.50 1.75
N ILE A 100 2.84 12.89 2.24
CA ILE A 100 1.52 13.08 1.62
C ILE A 100 1.04 14.53 1.79
N VAL A 101 1.25 15.12 2.96
CA VAL A 101 0.99 16.55 3.19
C VAL A 101 1.85 17.41 2.26
N GLY A 102 3.13 17.04 2.07
CA GLY A 102 4.03 17.71 1.14
C GLY A 102 3.53 17.65 -0.31
N MET A 103 3.05 16.49 -0.77
CA MET A 103 2.41 16.37 -2.10
C MET A 103 1.17 17.26 -2.23
N ALA A 104 0.32 17.31 -1.20
CA ALA A 104 -0.86 18.18 -1.19
C ALA A 104 -0.47 19.67 -1.24
N ALA A 105 0.46 20.08 -0.39
CA ALA A 105 0.95 21.46 -0.32
C ALA A 105 1.64 21.88 -1.63
N ALA A 106 2.47 21.00 -2.19
CA ALA A 106 3.14 21.27 -3.47
C ALA A 106 2.11 21.54 -4.58
N GLY A 107 1.04 20.75 -4.67
CA GLY A 107 0.02 20.95 -5.69
C GLY A 107 -0.84 22.21 -5.49
N TRP A 108 -0.94 22.75 -4.28
CA TRP A 108 -1.61 24.05 -4.06
C TRP A 108 -0.70 25.25 -4.26
N LEU A 109 0.60 25.12 -3.95
CA LEU A 109 1.52 26.25 -3.86
C LEU A 109 2.45 26.37 -5.08
N LEU A 110 2.70 25.30 -5.80
CA LEU A 110 3.68 25.25 -6.87
C LEU A 110 3.00 24.98 -8.22
N HIS A 111 3.64 25.44 -9.31
CA HIS A 111 3.18 25.22 -10.69
C HIS A 111 4.37 24.86 -11.60
N GLY A 112 4.08 24.22 -12.73
CA GLY A 112 5.10 23.86 -13.73
C GLY A 112 6.20 22.95 -13.21
N GLN A 113 7.44 23.19 -13.59
CA GLN A 113 8.61 22.36 -13.25
C GLN A 113 8.86 22.22 -11.74
N PRO A 114 8.79 23.27 -10.90
CA PRO A 114 8.92 23.12 -9.45
C PRO A 114 7.92 22.15 -8.84
N LEU A 115 6.68 22.12 -9.32
CA LEU A 115 5.66 21.18 -8.86
C LEU A 115 6.04 19.73 -9.20
N VAL A 116 6.49 19.48 -10.44
CA VAL A 116 6.91 18.14 -10.88
C VAL A 116 8.08 17.62 -10.02
N ILE A 117 9.09 18.46 -9.79
CA ILE A 117 10.25 18.10 -8.97
C ILE A 117 9.84 17.81 -7.52
N ALA A 118 9.00 18.67 -6.93
CA ALA A 118 8.47 18.48 -5.58
C ALA A 118 7.68 17.18 -5.44
N MET A 119 6.80 16.89 -6.42
CA MET A 119 6.05 15.63 -6.43
C MET A 119 6.97 14.41 -6.47
N MET A 120 7.97 14.39 -7.35
CA MET A 120 8.95 13.29 -7.42
C MET A 120 9.73 13.13 -6.12
N PHE A 121 10.16 14.25 -5.51
CA PHE A 121 10.87 14.24 -4.23
C PHE A 121 10.01 13.64 -3.11
N PHE A 122 8.79 14.13 -2.93
CA PHE A 122 7.88 13.61 -1.91
C PHE A 122 7.47 12.16 -2.17
N MET A 123 7.29 11.74 -3.43
CA MET A 123 7.00 10.35 -3.78
C MET A 123 8.17 9.42 -3.42
N PHE A 124 9.41 9.80 -3.70
CA PHE A 124 10.59 9.03 -3.31
C PHE A 124 10.66 8.87 -1.79
N LEU A 125 10.55 9.97 -1.05
CA LEU A 125 10.57 9.94 0.41
C LEU A 125 9.37 9.17 0.99
N PHE A 126 8.19 9.30 0.40
CA PHE A 126 7.02 8.53 0.79
C PHE A 126 7.29 7.03 0.64
N GLY A 127 7.84 6.59 -0.49
CA GLY A 127 8.26 5.20 -0.69
C GLY A 127 9.25 4.75 0.39
N LEU A 128 10.28 5.54 0.65
CA LEU A 128 11.30 5.26 1.64
C LEU A 128 10.71 5.06 3.05
N PHE A 129 9.88 5.98 3.52
CA PHE A 129 9.26 5.85 4.85
C PHE A 129 8.22 4.74 4.91
N MET A 130 7.46 4.52 3.84
CA MET A 130 6.48 3.42 3.75
C MET A 130 7.12 2.04 3.79
N GLY A 131 8.25 1.86 3.11
CA GLY A 131 8.99 0.59 3.15
C GLY A 131 9.46 0.26 4.56
N THR A 132 10.11 1.21 5.25
CA THR A 132 10.50 1.04 6.66
C THR A 132 9.29 0.83 7.57
N GLN A 133 8.24 1.62 7.40
CA GLN A 133 7.01 1.51 8.17
C GLN A 133 6.41 0.11 8.11
N ARG A 134 6.40 -0.52 6.93
CA ARG A 134 5.87 -1.89 6.74
C ARG A 134 6.55 -2.90 7.66
N VAL A 135 7.88 -2.85 7.78
CA VAL A 135 8.63 -3.74 8.67
C VAL A 135 8.33 -3.43 10.13
N VAL A 136 8.36 -2.16 10.52
CA VAL A 136 8.15 -1.73 11.90
C VAL A 136 6.76 -2.11 12.41
N PHE A 137 5.72 -1.87 11.60
CA PHE A 137 4.36 -2.25 11.96
C PHE A 137 4.14 -3.76 11.96
N GLY A 138 4.83 -4.50 11.08
CA GLY A 138 4.83 -5.97 11.10
C GLY A 138 5.36 -6.51 12.43
N LEU A 139 6.51 -6.00 12.88
CA LEU A 139 7.11 -6.35 14.17
C LEU A 139 6.22 -5.94 15.35
N LEU A 140 5.67 -4.72 15.32
CA LEU A 140 4.78 -4.23 16.37
C LEU A 140 3.53 -5.11 16.50
N MET A 141 2.88 -5.43 15.38
CA MET A 141 1.72 -6.33 15.36
C MET A 141 2.08 -7.72 15.88
N ALA A 142 3.27 -8.23 15.53
CA ALA A 142 3.74 -9.52 16.03
C ALA A 142 3.95 -9.55 17.53
N LYS A 143 4.28 -8.43 18.16
CA LYS A 143 4.43 -8.33 19.61
C LYS A 143 3.10 -8.25 20.36
N VAL A 144 2.09 -7.60 19.79
CA VAL A 144 0.89 -7.19 20.54
C VAL A 144 -0.36 -7.99 20.19
N ILE A 145 -0.34 -8.77 19.10
CA ILE A 145 -1.47 -9.59 18.64
C ILE A 145 -1.04 -11.06 18.56
N PRO A 146 -1.73 -11.98 19.28
CA PRO A 146 -1.47 -13.42 19.19
C PRO A 146 -1.59 -13.93 17.75
N LEU A 147 -0.77 -14.90 17.36
CA LEU A 147 -0.70 -15.45 16.02
C LEU A 147 -2.08 -15.91 15.50
N SER A 148 -2.87 -16.57 16.35
CA SER A 148 -4.23 -17.06 16.04
C SER A 148 -5.25 -15.96 15.70
N ARG A 149 -4.97 -14.70 16.03
CA ARG A 149 -5.87 -13.56 15.79
C ARG A 149 -5.41 -12.63 14.66
N ARG A 150 -4.15 -12.72 14.21
CA ARG A 150 -3.57 -11.82 13.19
C ARG A 150 -4.25 -11.92 11.84
N GLY A 151 -4.51 -13.16 11.36
CA GLY A 151 -5.17 -13.36 10.08
C GLY A 151 -6.56 -12.72 10.03
N ARG A 152 -7.38 -12.94 11.08
CA ARG A 152 -8.71 -12.34 11.17
C ARG A 152 -8.65 -10.81 11.26
N LEU A 153 -7.72 -10.25 12.02
CA LEU A 153 -7.51 -8.80 12.10
C LEU A 153 -7.15 -8.22 10.74
N GLN A 154 -6.22 -8.84 10.03
CA GLN A 154 -5.78 -8.40 8.71
C GLN A 154 -6.91 -8.48 7.67
N ALA A 155 -7.71 -9.54 7.69
CA ALA A 155 -8.87 -9.68 6.82
C ALA A 155 -9.89 -8.55 7.04
N TRP A 156 -10.24 -8.25 8.29
CA TRP A 156 -11.15 -7.14 8.59
C TRP A 156 -10.59 -5.77 8.20
N ARG A 157 -9.31 -5.51 8.46
CA ARG A 157 -8.64 -4.26 8.04
C ARG A 157 -8.68 -4.07 6.53
N ASN A 158 -8.37 -5.14 5.79
CA ASN A 158 -8.35 -5.11 4.32
C ASN A 158 -9.76 -4.93 3.73
N ALA A 159 -10.74 -5.68 4.23
CA ALA A 159 -12.11 -5.62 3.73
C ALA A 159 -12.74 -4.23 4.00
N THR A 160 -12.72 -3.77 5.26
CA THR A 160 -13.35 -2.50 5.61
C THR A 160 -12.58 -1.29 5.05
N GLY A 161 -11.25 -1.28 5.18
CA GLY A 161 -10.43 -0.19 4.64
C GLY A 161 -10.48 -0.13 3.11
N GLY A 162 -10.52 -1.29 2.45
CA GLY A 162 -10.64 -1.37 1.00
C GLY A 162 -11.99 -0.89 0.47
N LEU A 163 -13.09 -1.31 1.12
CA LEU A 163 -14.43 -0.87 0.73
C LEU A 163 -14.61 0.64 0.93
N ILE A 164 -14.17 1.16 2.10
CA ILE A 164 -14.22 2.60 2.36
C ILE A 164 -13.35 3.36 1.36
N ALA A 165 -12.15 2.85 1.03
CA ALA A 165 -11.27 3.46 0.03
C ALA A 165 -11.94 3.53 -1.35
N ALA A 166 -12.62 2.47 -1.78
CA ALA A 166 -13.31 2.43 -3.06
C ALA A 166 -14.43 3.49 -3.14
N ILE A 167 -15.26 3.58 -2.10
CA ILE A 167 -16.33 4.58 -2.01
C ILE A 167 -15.77 6.00 -1.97
N LEU A 168 -14.75 6.23 -1.12
CA LEU A 168 -14.11 7.54 -1.01
C LEU A 168 -13.35 7.94 -2.27
N ALA A 169 -12.78 6.99 -3.02
CA ALA A 169 -12.15 7.28 -4.30
C ALA A 169 -13.18 7.77 -5.32
N TRP A 170 -14.35 7.13 -5.40
CA TRP A 170 -15.44 7.62 -6.23
C TRP A 170 -15.89 9.03 -5.81
N ALA A 171 -16.12 9.24 -4.51
CA ALA A 171 -16.53 10.54 -3.99
C ALA A 171 -15.48 11.63 -4.21
N ALA A 172 -14.19 11.31 -3.97
CA ALA A 172 -13.08 12.23 -4.22
C ALA A 172 -12.97 12.60 -5.70
N GLY A 173 -13.09 11.62 -6.60
CA GLY A 173 -13.11 11.89 -8.05
C GLY A 173 -14.24 12.84 -8.43
N LYS A 174 -15.48 12.53 -8.01
CA LYS A 174 -16.67 13.28 -8.39
C LYS A 174 -16.75 14.67 -7.74
N TYR A 175 -16.46 14.79 -6.46
CA TYR A 175 -16.69 16.03 -5.71
C TYR A 175 -15.42 16.86 -5.54
N LEU A 176 -14.26 16.22 -5.26
CA LEU A 176 -13.02 16.97 -5.03
C LEU A 176 -12.32 17.30 -6.34
N ILE A 177 -12.06 16.29 -7.20
CA ILE A 177 -11.30 16.49 -8.42
C ILE A 177 -12.13 17.19 -9.48
N GLN A 178 -13.34 16.68 -9.79
CA GLN A 178 -14.20 17.30 -10.80
C GLN A 178 -14.69 18.68 -10.37
N GLY A 179 -14.98 18.86 -9.07
CA GLY A 179 -15.37 20.15 -8.50
C GLY A 179 -14.22 21.12 -8.28
N ASN A 180 -12.98 20.72 -8.60
CA ASN A 180 -11.75 21.50 -8.36
C ASN A 180 -11.69 22.11 -6.96
N MET A 181 -12.05 21.31 -5.95
CA MET A 181 -12.25 21.78 -4.59
C MET A 181 -10.96 22.38 -4.02
N PHE A 182 -11.06 23.54 -3.38
CA PHE A 182 -9.94 24.34 -2.87
C PHE A 182 -8.87 24.70 -3.94
N GLY A 183 -9.29 24.86 -5.21
CA GLY A 183 -8.42 25.27 -6.32
C GLY A 183 -7.54 24.14 -6.91
N ASN A 184 -7.43 22.99 -6.23
CA ASN A 184 -6.78 21.79 -6.75
C ASN A 184 -7.38 20.54 -6.11
N GLY A 185 -8.27 19.85 -6.82
CA GLY A 185 -8.96 18.68 -6.32
C GLY A 185 -8.05 17.47 -6.03
N TYR A 186 -6.93 17.32 -6.75
CA TYR A 186 -5.94 16.27 -6.47
C TYR A 186 -5.23 16.54 -5.14
N SER A 187 -4.77 17.76 -4.92
CA SER A 187 -4.17 18.17 -3.64
C SER A 187 -5.13 17.97 -2.48
N THR A 188 -6.40 18.32 -2.67
CA THR A 188 -7.46 18.09 -1.68
C THR A 188 -7.64 16.61 -1.39
N THR A 189 -7.56 15.75 -2.41
CA THR A 189 -7.62 14.29 -2.23
C THR A 189 -6.41 13.78 -1.44
N PHE A 190 -5.21 14.28 -1.71
CA PHE A 190 -4.01 13.92 -0.92
C PHE A 190 -4.10 14.42 0.53
N ALA A 191 -4.65 15.62 0.76
CA ALA A 191 -4.89 16.14 2.10
C ALA A 191 -5.90 15.26 2.88
N LEU A 192 -6.99 14.83 2.24
CA LEU A 192 -7.93 13.88 2.82
C LEU A 192 -7.25 12.55 3.18
N ALA A 193 -6.40 12.03 2.30
CA ALA A 193 -5.64 10.81 2.55
C ALA A 193 -4.65 10.98 3.73
N ALA A 194 -3.97 12.13 3.82
CA ALA A 194 -3.09 12.47 4.93
C ALA A 194 -3.87 12.54 6.25
N PHE A 195 -5.04 13.17 6.25
CA PHE A 195 -5.91 13.26 7.42
C PHE A 195 -6.33 11.88 7.92
N LEU A 196 -6.88 11.03 7.05
CA LEU A 196 -7.34 9.68 7.41
C LEU A 196 -6.20 8.81 7.95
N THR A 197 -5.05 8.82 7.27
CA THR A 197 -3.90 8.03 7.71
C THR A 197 -3.32 8.53 9.03
N THR A 198 -3.33 9.85 9.26
CA THR A 198 -2.87 10.46 10.53
C THR A 198 -3.83 10.13 11.66
N LEU A 199 -5.14 10.19 11.44
CA LEU A 199 -6.14 9.78 12.41
C LEU A 199 -5.96 8.30 12.80
N GLY A 200 -5.68 7.44 11.82
CA GLY A 200 -5.37 6.03 12.08
C GLY A 200 -4.10 5.85 12.94
N LEU A 201 -3.04 6.61 12.66
CA LEU A 201 -1.80 6.55 13.44
C LEU A 201 -2.01 7.05 14.88
N TRP A 202 -2.77 8.13 15.03
CA TRP A 202 -3.15 8.68 16.32
C TRP A 202 -3.97 7.68 17.15
N ALA A 203 -4.96 7.01 16.54
CA ALA A 203 -5.75 5.97 17.21
C ALA A 203 -4.85 4.80 17.68
N LEU A 204 -3.87 4.40 16.87
CA LEU A 204 -2.90 3.38 17.28
C LEU A 204 -2.08 3.86 18.50
N GLN A 205 -1.57 5.07 18.46
CA GLN A 205 -0.76 5.66 19.53
C GLN A 205 -1.51 5.70 20.87
N MET A 206 -2.80 6.05 20.82
CA MET A 206 -3.65 6.16 22.03
C MET A 206 -4.07 4.81 22.59
N LEU A 207 -4.31 3.84 21.72
CA LEU A 207 -4.91 2.56 22.14
C LEU A 207 -3.87 1.47 22.38
N LEU A 208 -2.73 1.47 21.70
CA LEU A 208 -1.83 0.34 21.76
C LEU A 208 -0.96 0.35 23.01
N LYS A 209 -0.87 -0.82 23.64
CA LYS A 209 0.06 -1.10 24.74
C LYS A 209 1.06 -2.16 24.28
N GLU A 210 2.32 -1.79 24.24
CA GLU A 210 3.41 -2.66 23.81
C GLU A 210 4.05 -3.35 25.04
N PRO A 211 4.14 -4.71 25.07
CA PRO A 211 4.89 -5.43 26.08
C PRO A 211 6.40 -5.34 25.82
N GLU A 212 7.19 -5.49 26.87
CA GLU A 212 8.63 -5.69 26.74
C GLU A 212 8.91 -7.18 26.44
N PRO A 213 9.64 -7.51 25.36
CA PRO A 213 9.91 -8.89 25.02
C PRO A 213 10.84 -9.52 26.04
N PRO A 214 10.65 -10.81 26.39
CA PRO A 214 11.47 -11.50 27.38
C PRO A 214 12.93 -11.67 26.93
N ASN A 215 13.13 -11.81 25.63
CA ASN A 215 14.45 -11.94 24.99
C ASN A 215 14.56 -10.96 23.82
N LEU A 216 15.71 -10.31 23.69
CA LEU A 216 16.03 -9.45 22.56
C LEU A 216 17.02 -10.15 21.65
N PRO A 217 16.80 -10.21 20.36
CA PRO A 217 17.80 -10.67 19.40
C PRO A 217 19.06 -9.79 19.49
N ALA A 218 20.23 -10.39 19.33
CA ALA A 218 21.47 -9.63 19.20
C ALA A 218 21.40 -8.75 17.93
N GLN A 219 21.98 -7.57 18.00
CA GLN A 219 22.02 -6.66 16.86
C GLN A 219 22.88 -7.28 15.74
N ALA A 220 22.22 -7.74 14.67
CA ALA A 220 22.91 -8.23 13.48
C ALA A 220 23.40 -7.04 12.63
N ARG A 221 24.65 -7.10 12.17
CA ARG A 221 25.16 -6.08 11.25
C ARG A 221 24.54 -6.25 9.88
N PHE A 222 24.10 -5.15 9.28
CA PHE A 222 23.53 -5.12 7.92
C PHE A 222 24.42 -5.87 6.90
N ARG A 223 25.73 -5.63 6.95
CA ARG A 223 26.72 -6.23 6.05
C ARG A 223 26.71 -7.77 6.09
N ASP A 224 26.47 -8.36 7.26
CA ASP A 224 26.50 -9.82 7.44
C ASP A 224 25.24 -10.43 6.78
N ARG A 225 24.07 -9.80 6.95
CA ARG A 225 22.83 -10.24 6.28
C ARG A 225 22.90 -10.15 4.75
N VAL A 226 23.49 -9.08 4.22
CA VAL A 226 23.64 -8.92 2.76
C VAL A 226 24.59 -9.96 2.18
N LYS A 227 25.64 -10.34 2.92
CA LYS A 227 26.56 -11.39 2.47
C LYS A 227 25.93 -12.78 2.43
N ASP A 228 25.00 -13.07 3.33
CA ASP A 228 24.32 -14.37 3.38
C ASP A 228 23.23 -14.52 2.30
N PHE A 229 22.76 -13.42 1.72
CA PHE A 229 21.65 -13.41 0.78
C PHE A 229 21.91 -14.26 -0.49
N PRO A 230 23.06 -14.14 -1.19
CA PRO A 230 23.35 -14.99 -2.34
C PRO A 230 23.39 -16.49 -1.98
N ARG A 231 23.98 -16.81 -0.84
CA ARG A 231 24.06 -18.19 -0.34
C ARG A 231 22.66 -18.77 -0.06
N LEU A 232 21.76 -17.96 0.51
CA LEU A 232 20.39 -18.36 0.79
C LEU A 232 19.61 -18.68 -0.50
N ILE A 233 19.76 -17.83 -1.54
CA ILE A 233 19.12 -18.06 -2.83
C ILE A 233 19.66 -19.30 -3.53
N MET A 234 20.98 -19.51 -3.46
CA MET A 234 21.63 -20.65 -4.14
C MET A 234 21.44 -21.98 -3.39
N SER A 235 21.10 -21.95 -2.10
CA SER A 235 20.91 -23.17 -1.30
C SER A 235 19.60 -23.90 -1.60
N ASP A 236 18.57 -23.19 -2.09
CA ASP A 236 17.26 -23.77 -2.42
C ASP A 236 16.82 -23.36 -3.84
N ARG A 237 16.88 -24.32 -4.77
CA ARG A 237 16.47 -24.14 -6.15
C ARG A 237 14.98 -23.78 -6.28
N GLY A 238 14.12 -24.32 -5.41
CA GLY A 238 12.69 -24.02 -5.39
C GLY A 238 12.45 -22.57 -5.00
N TYR A 239 13.19 -22.08 -4.00
CA TYR A 239 13.12 -20.68 -3.59
C TYR A 239 13.66 -19.73 -4.67
N ALA A 240 14.72 -20.08 -5.37
CA ALA A 240 15.24 -19.31 -6.49
C ALA A 240 14.20 -19.17 -7.63
N TRP A 241 13.54 -20.27 -8.02
CA TRP A 241 12.45 -20.22 -9.00
C TRP A 241 11.24 -19.42 -8.53
N PHE A 242 10.86 -19.51 -7.25
CA PHE A 242 9.83 -18.69 -6.67
C PHE A 242 10.15 -17.19 -6.80
N LEU A 243 11.40 -16.77 -6.54
CA LEU A 243 11.84 -15.40 -6.71
C LEU A 243 11.75 -14.94 -8.18
N VAL A 244 12.13 -15.80 -9.14
CA VAL A 244 11.99 -15.49 -10.57
C VAL A 244 10.53 -15.28 -10.94
N VAL A 245 9.63 -16.15 -10.50
CA VAL A 245 8.17 -16.00 -10.75
C VAL A 245 7.65 -14.71 -10.15
N GLN A 246 8.06 -14.37 -8.92
CA GLN A 246 7.67 -13.13 -8.26
C GLN A 246 8.21 -11.88 -8.97
N MET A 247 9.44 -11.92 -9.48
CA MET A 247 9.99 -10.83 -10.29
C MET A 247 9.20 -10.62 -11.58
N LEU A 248 8.87 -11.70 -12.29
CA LEU A 248 8.06 -11.62 -13.52
C LEU A 248 6.64 -11.14 -13.24
N ALA A 249 6.00 -11.63 -12.19
CA ALA A 249 4.67 -11.17 -11.76
C ALA A 249 4.67 -9.69 -11.36
N THR A 250 5.74 -9.22 -10.70
CA THR A 250 5.90 -7.80 -10.37
C THR A 250 6.13 -6.96 -11.62
N ALA A 251 6.95 -7.45 -12.56
CA ALA A 251 7.22 -6.77 -13.82
C ALA A 251 5.95 -6.59 -14.66
N SER A 252 5.02 -7.55 -14.66
CA SER A 252 3.74 -7.44 -15.37
C SER A 252 2.89 -6.25 -14.87
N ARG A 253 3.05 -5.84 -13.62
CA ARG A 253 2.31 -4.72 -12.99
C ARG A 253 2.88 -3.34 -13.32
N ILE A 254 4.03 -3.25 -14.00
CA ILE A 254 4.65 -1.97 -14.41
C ILE A 254 3.72 -1.17 -15.34
N ALA A 255 2.90 -1.86 -16.13
CA ALA A 255 1.93 -1.23 -17.02
C ALA A 255 0.74 -0.56 -16.30
N THR A 256 0.44 -0.94 -15.06
CA THR A 256 -0.77 -0.50 -14.33
C THR A 256 -1.00 1.02 -14.35
N PRO A 257 -0.03 1.88 -14.04
CA PRO A 257 -0.23 3.32 -14.03
C PRO A 257 -0.43 3.92 -15.43
N PHE A 258 -0.05 3.20 -16.48
CA PHE A 258 -0.21 3.67 -17.86
C PHE A 258 -1.58 3.34 -18.44
N TYR A 259 -2.35 2.43 -17.83
CA TYR A 259 -3.70 2.13 -18.32
C TYR A 259 -4.62 3.35 -18.27
N ILE A 260 -4.52 4.17 -17.21
CA ILE A 260 -5.34 5.39 -17.13
C ILE A 260 -4.92 6.43 -18.18
N ILE A 261 -3.62 6.51 -18.48
CA ILE A 261 -3.10 7.40 -19.54
C ILE A 261 -3.56 6.89 -20.90
N TYR A 262 -3.51 5.58 -21.16
CA TYR A 262 -4.03 4.99 -22.38
C TYR A 262 -5.52 5.31 -22.56
N VAL A 263 -6.32 5.19 -21.52
CA VAL A 263 -7.74 5.54 -21.53
C VAL A 263 -7.97 7.02 -21.84
N SER A 264 -7.07 7.93 -21.42
CA SER A 264 -7.18 9.36 -21.73
C SER A 264 -7.16 9.69 -23.22
N HIS A 265 -6.58 8.81 -24.04
CA HIS A 265 -6.59 8.97 -25.51
C HIS A 265 -7.91 8.52 -26.16
N THR A 266 -8.75 7.77 -25.45
CA THR A 266 -9.98 7.18 -25.98
C THR A 266 -11.23 7.79 -25.40
N MET A 267 -11.14 8.36 -24.19
CA MET A 267 -12.27 9.01 -23.51
C MET A 267 -11.81 10.19 -22.66
N GLN A 268 -12.69 11.16 -22.45
CA GLN A 268 -12.41 12.29 -21.56
C GLN A 268 -12.32 11.82 -20.10
N LEU A 269 -11.17 12.01 -19.50
CA LEU A 269 -10.95 11.72 -18.07
C LEU A 269 -11.44 12.89 -17.21
N THR A 270 -12.74 12.92 -16.91
CA THR A 270 -13.27 13.79 -15.87
C THR A 270 -12.93 13.24 -14.48
N GLY A 271 -12.97 14.07 -13.45
CA GLY A 271 -12.81 13.60 -12.07
C GLY A 271 -13.83 12.50 -11.69
N GLY A 272 -15.07 12.61 -12.20
CA GLY A 272 -16.10 11.58 -12.03
C GLY A 272 -15.72 10.25 -12.67
N THR A 273 -15.18 10.26 -13.89
CA THR A 273 -14.69 9.05 -14.59
C THR A 273 -13.52 8.41 -13.81
N LEU A 274 -12.55 9.22 -13.39
CA LEU A 274 -11.43 8.75 -12.54
C LEU A 274 -11.93 8.12 -11.24
N GLY A 275 -12.92 8.73 -10.59
CA GLY A 275 -13.53 8.21 -9.38
C GLY A 275 -14.22 6.87 -9.59
N LEU A 276 -14.99 6.74 -10.68
CA LEU A 276 -15.67 5.48 -11.02
C LEU A 276 -14.66 4.36 -11.38
N LEU A 277 -13.63 4.64 -12.15
CA LEU A 277 -12.58 3.66 -12.46
C LEU A 277 -11.82 3.25 -11.20
N SER A 278 -11.59 4.18 -10.27
CA SER A 278 -11.02 3.88 -8.95
C SER A 278 -11.95 2.99 -8.12
N LEU A 279 -13.25 3.27 -8.11
CA LEU A 279 -14.26 2.44 -7.44
C LEU A 279 -14.25 1.01 -8.00
N ALA A 280 -14.25 0.87 -9.32
CA ALA A 280 -14.22 -0.44 -9.99
C ALA A 280 -12.95 -1.21 -9.60
N PHE A 281 -11.78 -0.57 -9.70
CA PHE A 281 -10.50 -1.21 -9.38
C PHE A 281 -10.37 -1.57 -7.89
N LEU A 282 -10.54 -0.60 -6.98
CA LEU A 282 -10.37 -0.82 -5.54
C LEU A 282 -11.48 -1.68 -4.93
N GLY A 283 -12.69 -1.57 -5.46
CA GLY A 283 -13.80 -2.43 -5.09
C GLY A 283 -13.56 -3.88 -5.48
N ALA A 284 -13.15 -4.11 -6.72
CA ALA A 284 -12.79 -5.44 -7.21
C ALA A 284 -11.60 -6.04 -6.46
N ASP A 285 -10.52 -5.28 -6.21
CA ASP A 285 -9.38 -5.70 -5.41
C ASP A 285 -9.81 -6.15 -4.00
N THR A 286 -10.73 -5.42 -3.38
CA THR A 286 -11.22 -5.75 -2.04
C THR A 286 -12.11 -6.98 -2.02
N LEU A 287 -13.05 -7.09 -2.96
CA LEU A 287 -13.98 -8.22 -3.04
C LEU A 287 -13.27 -9.51 -3.45
N SER A 288 -12.39 -9.42 -4.44
CA SER A 288 -11.65 -10.59 -4.93
C SER A 288 -10.66 -11.14 -3.91
N ASN A 289 -10.15 -10.31 -2.99
CA ASN A 289 -9.30 -10.76 -1.90
C ASN A 289 -9.99 -11.82 -1.03
N LEU A 290 -11.32 -11.71 -0.82
CA LEU A 290 -12.09 -12.72 -0.10
C LEU A 290 -12.18 -14.02 -0.90
N VAL A 291 -12.37 -13.94 -2.23
CA VAL A 291 -12.45 -15.09 -3.12
C VAL A 291 -11.09 -15.79 -3.22
N TRP A 292 -10.02 -15.00 -3.44
CA TRP A 292 -8.66 -15.53 -3.53
C TRP A 292 -8.18 -16.15 -2.23
N GLY A 293 -8.52 -15.55 -1.07
CA GLY A 293 -8.22 -16.12 0.24
C GLY A 293 -8.89 -17.49 0.41
N TYR A 294 -10.19 -17.60 0.15
CA TYR A 294 -10.92 -18.87 0.23
C TYR A 294 -10.36 -19.92 -0.74
N LEU A 295 -10.08 -19.52 -1.99
CA LEU A 295 -9.54 -20.42 -3.00
C LEU A 295 -8.12 -20.87 -2.61
N GLY A 296 -7.28 -19.97 -2.14
CA GLY A 296 -5.91 -20.25 -1.69
C GLY A 296 -5.87 -21.25 -0.55
N ASP A 297 -6.76 -21.10 0.43
CA ASP A 297 -6.87 -22.03 1.56
C ASP A 297 -7.32 -23.43 1.13
N LYS A 298 -8.20 -23.51 0.11
CA LYS A 298 -8.78 -24.78 -0.35
C LYS A 298 -7.94 -25.51 -1.39
N THR A 299 -7.34 -24.79 -2.34
CA THR A 299 -6.67 -25.38 -3.52
C THR A 299 -5.19 -25.04 -3.62
N GLY A 300 -4.69 -24.19 -2.71
CA GLY A 300 -3.32 -23.69 -2.71
C GLY A 300 -3.11 -22.42 -3.56
N PHE A 301 -2.14 -21.63 -3.15
CA PHE A 301 -1.87 -20.31 -3.75
C PHE A 301 -1.33 -20.36 -5.19
N ARG A 302 -0.86 -21.52 -5.67
CA ARG A 302 -0.43 -21.68 -7.06
C ARG A 302 -1.56 -21.43 -8.06
N LEU A 303 -2.75 -21.97 -7.79
CA LEU A 303 -3.92 -21.77 -8.66
C LEU A 303 -4.42 -20.33 -8.59
N VAL A 304 -4.38 -19.71 -7.41
CA VAL A 304 -4.74 -18.29 -7.25
C VAL A 304 -3.85 -17.42 -8.11
N LEU A 305 -2.53 -17.63 -8.06
CA LEU A 305 -1.58 -16.88 -8.90
C LEU A 305 -1.86 -17.08 -10.40
N MET A 306 -2.13 -18.32 -10.84
CA MET A 306 -2.43 -18.59 -12.25
C MET A 306 -3.71 -17.87 -12.70
N PHE A 307 -4.79 -17.97 -11.93
CA PHE A 307 -6.06 -17.30 -12.26
C PHE A 307 -5.94 -15.78 -12.24
N SER A 308 -5.18 -15.22 -11.29
CA SER A 308 -4.96 -13.78 -11.25
C SER A 308 -4.15 -13.26 -12.44
N LEU A 309 -3.14 -14.01 -12.89
CA LEU A 309 -2.38 -13.67 -14.09
C LEU A 309 -3.25 -13.76 -15.36
N VAL A 310 -4.06 -14.79 -15.50
CA VAL A 310 -5.01 -14.93 -16.62
C VAL A 310 -6.02 -13.77 -16.62
N ALA A 311 -6.58 -13.43 -15.45
CA ALA A 311 -7.50 -12.31 -15.31
C ALA A 311 -6.83 -10.96 -15.68
N TRP A 312 -5.56 -10.78 -15.29
CA TRP A 312 -4.78 -9.60 -15.66
C TRP A 312 -4.61 -9.48 -17.18
N VAL A 313 -4.18 -10.55 -17.84
CA VAL A 313 -4.01 -10.59 -19.30
C VAL A 313 -5.34 -10.33 -20.01
N ALA A 314 -6.41 -11.00 -19.59
CA ALA A 314 -7.74 -10.84 -20.17
C ALA A 314 -8.27 -9.40 -20.03
N ALA A 315 -8.10 -8.80 -18.84
CA ALA A 315 -8.50 -7.41 -18.59
C ALA A 315 -7.69 -6.42 -19.44
N THR A 316 -6.37 -6.65 -19.59
CA THR A 316 -5.52 -5.83 -20.46
C THR A 316 -5.91 -5.97 -21.93
N ALA A 317 -6.14 -7.20 -22.41
CA ALA A 317 -6.60 -7.46 -23.77
C ALA A 317 -7.96 -6.80 -24.06
N LEU A 318 -8.90 -6.86 -23.11
CA LEU A 318 -10.18 -6.18 -23.22
C LEU A 318 -9.99 -4.64 -23.34
N LEU A 319 -9.13 -4.07 -22.52
CA LEU A 319 -8.85 -2.63 -22.56
C LEU A 319 -8.25 -2.19 -23.89
N MET A 320 -7.41 -3.01 -24.50
CA MET A 320 -6.75 -2.71 -25.77
C MET A 320 -7.66 -2.94 -26.99
N SER A 321 -8.60 -3.90 -26.90
CA SER A 321 -9.46 -4.28 -28.03
C SER A 321 -10.77 -3.51 -28.10
N ASN A 322 -11.25 -2.94 -26.98
CA ASN A 322 -12.56 -2.30 -26.91
C ASN A 322 -12.53 -1.02 -26.07
N HIS A 323 -12.86 0.11 -26.70
CA HIS A 323 -12.83 1.43 -26.09
C HIS A 323 -14.21 1.92 -25.60
N ALA A 324 -15.24 1.07 -25.67
CA ALA A 324 -16.55 1.41 -25.12
C ALA A 324 -16.45 1.60 -23.58
N HIS A 325 -17.19 2.55 -23.04
CA HIS A 325 -17.17 2.86 -21.61
C HIS A 325 -17.33 1.63 -20.71
N TRP A 326 -18.28 0.74 -21.03
CA TRP A 326 -18.49 -0.48 -20.25
C TRP A 326 -17.27 -1.43 -20.26
N ALA A 327 -16.56 -1.50 -21.40
CA ALA A 327 -15.38 -2.37 -21.54
C ALA A 327 -14.19 -1.83 -20.71
N VAL A 328 -14.00 -0.52 -20.71
CA VAL A 328 -12.99 0.14 -19.85
C VAL A 328 -13.29 -0.11 -18.38
N PHE A 329 -14.56 0.03 -17.95
CA PHE A 329 -14.97 -0.28 -16.58
C PHE A 329 -14.71 -1.73 -16.20
N LEU A 330 -15.12 -2.66 -17.08
CA LEU A 330 -14.90 -4.09 -16.85
C LEU A 330 -13.42 -4.45 -16.82
N ALA A 331 -12.59 -3.80 -17.64
CA ALA A 331 -11.16 -3.98 -17.63
C ALA A 331 -10.55 -3.51 -16.30
N PHE A 332 -10.91 -2.31 -15.81
CA PHE A 332 -10.43 -1.82 -14.50
C PHE A 332 -10.92 -2.70 -13.34
N PHE A 333 -12.14 -3.21 -13.42
CA PHE A 333 -12.65 -4.20 -12.46
C PHE A 333 -11.80 -5.50 -12.50
N GLY A 334 -11.52 -6.02 -13.69
CA GLY A 334 -10.69 -7.22 -13.87
C GLY A 334 -9.25 -7.03 -13.38
N LEU A 335 -8.64 -5.86 -13.67
CA LEU A 335 -7.31 -5.50 -13.19
C LEU A 335 -7.28 -5.40 -11.65
N GLY A 336 -8.31 -4.81 -11.05
CA GLY A 336 -8.46 -4.75 -9.60
C GLY A 336 -8.61 -6.13 -8.98
N ALA A 337 -9.45 -6.98 -9.57
CA ALA A 337 -9.63 -8.35 -9.10
C ALA A 337 -8.34 -9.19 -9.18
N ALA A 338 -7.55 -8.98 -10.22
CA ALA A 338 -6.27 -9.66 -10.40
C ALA A 338 -5.15 -9.14 -9.49
N GLN A 339 -5.28 -7.92 -8.95
CA GLN A 339 -4.25 -7.27 -8.13
C GLN A 339 -3.99 -8.00 -6.81
N SER A 340 -5.00 -8.59 -6.21
CA SER A 340 -4.95 -9.23 -4.90
C SER A 340 -4.69 -10.75 -4.94
N GLY A 341 -4.64 -11.35 -6.12
CA GLY A 341 -4.32 -12.77 -6.37
C GLY A 341 -2.85 -13.03 -6.68
#